data_f8fde99e9f1c64ebaa2ebf3215e76b07
#
_entry.id   f8fde99e9f1c64ebaa2ebf3215e76b07
#
_cell.length_a   1.000
_cell.length_b   1.000
_cell.length_c   1.000
_cell.angle_alpha   90.00
_cell.angle_beta   90.00
_cell.angle_gamma   90.00
#
_symmetry.space_group_name_H-M   'P 1'
#
loop_
_entity.id
_entity.type
_entity.pdbx_description
1 polymer ?
#
loop_
_entity_poly.entity_id
_entity_poly.type
_entity_poly.pdbx_seq_one_letter_code
_entity_poly.pdbx_strand_id
1 'polypeptide(L)'
;MSGLLPQHGEILLYDNGTDKQFVSVVFKGETFWLTQSGMAELFDCSADNISLHLKNIYADGELEQAATTEKFSVVRKEGSREVRRSIDHYDLDAIIAVGYRVNSKKATHFRQWATKTLKEYIQKGFVLNDELMKNGRLFGKDYFDELLERIREIRASERRAYQKIADVFEQCSYDYDKNSETTKAFYAFVQNKLHFAVTGKTAAELISERATLDSPTMGLTNWKGAPDGKILKSDTLVAKNYLNEKELSRLNRLVTMFIDYAELMAEDEQLMSMQDWLEETDRFLTNNRRKVLEGKGNISHDAAVKKVGTIYEEFRKKQDADYISEFDRQIAAYLKGDKL
;
A
#
# COMPACT_ATOMS: atom_id res chain seq x y z
N MET A 1 23.06 5.85 -4.21
CA MET A 1 22.05 6.74 -3.60
C MET A 1 22.39 8.17 -4.01
N SER A 2 21.72 8.72 -5.01
CA SER A 2 21.89 10.11 -5.40
C SER A 2 21.14 10.96 -4.38
N GLY A 3 21.88 11.60 -3.47
CA GLY A 3 21.29 12.53 -2.53
C GLY A 3 20.63 13.69 -3.28
N LEU A 4 19.31 13.75 -3.25
CA LEU A 4 18.55 14.91 -3.74
C LEU A 4 19.04 16.14 -2.99
N LEU A 5 19.44 17.17 -3.74
CA LEU A 5 19.82 18.46 -3.17
C LEU A 5 18.63 19.05 -2.41
N PRO A 6 18.85 19.72 -1.26
CA PRO A 6 17.80 20.39 -0.53
C PRO A 6 17.07 21.41 -1.43
N GLN A 7 15.75 21.32 -1.48
CA GLN A 7 14.89 22.23 -2.24
C GLN A 7 14.08 23.09 -1.27
N HIS A 8 14.04 24.40 -1.53
CA HIS A 8 13.17 25.31 -0.78
C HIS A 8 11.80 25.37 -1.42
N GLY A 9 10.76 25.32 -0.60
CA GLY A 9 9.38 25.41 -1.05
C GLY A 9 8.45 25.85 0.06
N GLU A 10 7.22 26.11 -0.30
CA GLU A 10 6.13 26.40 0.64
C GLU A 10 5.12 25.27 0.59
N ILE A 11 4.68 24.81 1.76
CA ILE A 11 3.65 23.79 1.86
C ILE A 11 2.47 24.31 2.68
N LEU A 12 1.28 23.81 2.35
CA LEU A 12 0.12 23.86 3.23
C LEU A 12 0.27 22.76 4.27
N LEU A 13 0.68 23.11 5.50
CA LEU A 13 0.87 22.11 6.54
C LEU A 13 -0.46 21.58 7.05
N TYR A 14 -1.41 22.48 7.31
CA TYR A 14 -2.78 22.08 7.69
C TYR A 14 -3.82 23.12 7.27
N ASP A 15 -5.04 22.62 7.05
CA ASP A 15 -6.24 23.40 6.80
C ASP A 15 -7.35 22.91 7.76
N ASN A 16 -7.80 23.79 8.65
CA ASN A 16 -8.90 23.48 9.57
C ASN A 16 -10.26 24.03 9.10
N GLY A 17 -10.32 24.53 7.86
CA GLY A 17 -11.51 25.14 7.24
C GLY A 17 -11.66 26.63 7.53
N THR A 18 -11.06 27.17 8.58
CA THR A 18 -11.07 28.59 8.93
C THR A 18 -9.69 29.24 8.84
N ASP A 19 -8.63 28.45 8.90
CA ASP A 19 -7.24 28.89 8.91
C ASP A 19 -6.37 27.93 8.09
N LYS A 20 -5.71 28.46 7.04
CA LYS A 20 -4.78 27.74 6.18
C LYS A 20 -3.37 28.16 6.57
N GLN A 21 -2.59 27.20 7.04
CA GLN A 21 -1.23 27.50 7.48
C GLN A 21 -0.22 27.05 6.43
N PHE A 22 0.32 28.01 5.71
CA PHE A 22 1.44 27.82 4.81
C PHE A 22 2.75 28.00 5.55
N VAL A 23 3.75 27.19 5.23
CA VAL A 23 5.07 27.22 5.87
C VAL A 23 6.15 27.05 4.83
N SER A 24 7.16 27.92 4.89
CA SER A 24 8.36 27.78 4.07
C SER A 24 9.26 26.71 4.65
N VAL A 25 9.55 25.69 3.87
CA VAL A 25 10.26 24.47 4.29
C VAL A 25 11.46 24.19 3.38
N VAL A 26 12.37 23.38 3.89
CA VAL A 26 13.42 22.74 3.10
C VAL A 26 13.04 21.29 2.90
N PHE A 27 13.04 20.83 1.64
CA PHE A 27 12.81 19.44 1.29
C PHE A 27 14.13 18.70 1.12
N LYS A 28 14.25 17.55 1.79
CA LYS A 28 15.34 16.62 1.59
C LYS A 28 14.90 15.22 1.98
N GLY A 29 15.17 14.25 1.13
CA GLY A 29 14.62 12.91 1.31
C GLY A 29 13.11 12.90 1.02
N GLU A 30 12.34 12.15 1.82
CA GLU A 30 10.88 12.08 1.70
C GLU A 30 10.18 12.92 2.80
N THR A 31 10.88 13.89 3.40
CA THR A 31 10.37 14.74 4.47
C THR A 31 10.72 16.21 4.26
N PHE A 32 10.15 17.08 5.05
CA PHE A 32 10.49 18.48 5.08
C PHE A 32 11.07 18.90 6.44
N TRP A 33 11.83 19.99 6.40
CA TRP A 33 12.63 20.46 7.50
C TRP A 33 12.34 21.91 7.79
N LEU A 34 12.22 22.27 9.07
CA LEU A 34 12.05 23.64 9.54
C LEU A 34 13.18 24.04 10.51
N THR A 35 13.49 25.34 10.51
CA THR A 35 14.30 25.93 11.57
C THR A 35 13.48 26.16 12.84
N GLN A 36 14.13 26.40 13.97
CA GLN A 36 13.44 26.85 15.20
C GLN A 36 12.62 28.14 14.98
N SER A 37 13.14 29.07 14.17
CA SER A 37 12.41 30.29 13.80
C SER A 37 11.16 29.97 12.96
N GLY A 38 11.26 29.00 12.02
CA GLY A 38 10.12 28.57 11.22
C GLY A 38 9.04 27.91 12.08
N MET A 39 9.43 27.08 13.05
CA MET A 39 8.48 26.49 14.01
C MET A 39 7.87 27.56 14.94
N ALA A 40 8.64 28.55 15.35
CA ALA A 40 8.14 29.66 16.16
C ALA A 40 7.06 30.47 15.43
N GLU A 41 7.25 30.75 14.14
CA GLU A 41 6.26 31.38 13.27
C GLU A 41 5.02 30.49 13.05
N LEU A 42 5.25 29.21 12.77
CA LEU A 42 4.20 28.20 12.59
C LEU A 42 3.27 28.12 13.80
N PHE A 43 3.83 28.06 15.00
CA PHE A 43 3.07 27.85 16.23
C PHE A 43 2.78 29.15 17.00
N ASP A 44 3.16 30.31 16.47
CA ASP A 44 2.95 31.62 17.11
C ASP A 44 3.49 31.66 18.53
N CYS A 45 4.80 31.43 18.66
CA CYS A 45 5.51 31.45 19.92
C CYS A 45 6.98 31.92 19.72
N SER A 46 7.75 32.08 20.79
CA SER A 46 9.16 32.47 20.68
C SER A 46 10.06 31.31 20.27
N ALA A 47 11.18 31.61 19.60
CA ALA A 47 12.20 30.61 19.27
C ALA A 47 12.81 29.96 20.53
N ASP A 48 12.90 30.70 21.65
CA ASP A 48 13.37 30.18 22.93
C ASP A 48 12.41 29.12 23.49
N ASN A 49 11.09 29.32 23.31
CA ASN A 49 10.09 28.34 23.69
C ASN A 49 10.23 27.07 22.87
N ILE A 50 10.42 27.17 21.55
CA ILE A 50 10.72 26.03 20.68
C ILE A 50 11.99 25.30 21.14
N SER A 51 13.07 26.05 21.40
CA SER A 51 14.34 25.48 21.88
C SER A 51 14.17 24.69 23.17
N LEU A 52 13.39 25.22 24.12
CA LEU A 52 13.09 24.54 25.38
C LEU A 52 12.32 23.23 25.15
N HIS A 53 11.31 23.25 24.28
CA HIS A 53 10.54 22.03 23.96
C HIS A 53 11.41 20.97 23.28
N LEU A 54 12.23 21.35 22.30
CA LEU A 54 13.17 20.42 21.64
C LEU A 54 14.15 19.81 22.65
N LYS A 55 14.71 20.62 23.53
CA LYS A 55 15.59 20.13 24.59
C LYS A 55 14.92 19.08 25.48
N ASN A 56 13.67 19.33 25.86
CA ASN A 56 12.91 18.39 26.71
C ASN A 56 12.56 17.12 25.94
N ILE A 57 12.14 17.19 24.66
CA ILE A 57 11.85 16.06 23.78
C ILE A 57 13.05 15.11 23.69
N TYR A 58 14.23 15.65 23.48
CA TYR A 58 15.47 14.85 23.42
C TYR A 58 15.92 14.33 24.78
N ALA A 59 15.76 15.11 25.83
CA ALA A 59 16.11 14.70 27.18
C ALA A 59 15.20 13.58 27.71
N ASP A 60 13.91 13.62 27.35
CA ASP A 60 12.91 12.60 27.70
C ASP A 60 13.07 11.31 26.86
N GLY A 61 13.91 11.33 25.83
CA GLY A 61 14.11 10.21 24.90
C GLY A 61 12.91 9.95 23.97
N GLU A 62 12.01 10.95 23.80
CA GLU A 62 10.88 10.84 22.88
C GLU A 62 11.34 10.75 21.42
N LEU A 63 12.38 11.52 21.08
CA LEU A 63 13.05 11.50 19.77
C LEU A 63 14.57 11.45 19.96
N GLU A 64 15.25 10.90 18.95
CA GLU A 64 16.70 10.92 18.87
C GLU A 64 17.16 12.17 18.09
N GLN A 65 17.96 13.03 18.71
CA GLN A 65 18.41 14.29 18.10
C GLN A 65 19.18 14.07 16.80
N ALA A 66 20.05 13.05 16.74
CA ALA A 66 20.85 12.75 15.56
C ALA A 66 20.00 12.32 14.35
N ALA A 67 18.83 11.72 14.59
CA ALA A 67 17.92 11.28 13.54
C ALA A 67 17.02 12.40 13.02
N THR A 68 16.67 13.37 13.88
CA THR A 68 15.64 14.40 13.60
C THR A 68 16.20 15.82 13.41
N THR A 69 17.53 15.98 13.45
CA THR A 69 18.18 17.30 13.29
C THR A 69 19.27 17.24 12.22
N GLU A 70 19.24 18.16 11.27
CA GLU A 70 20.28 18.27 10.24
C GLU A 70 20.67 19.73 10.00
N LYS A 71 21.95 19.96 9.65
CA LYS A 71 22.48 21.30 9.33
C LYS A 71 22.41 21.59 7.85
N PHE A 72 21.63 22.61 7.48
CA PHE A 72 21.63 23.12 6.11
C PHE A 72 22.35 24.46 6.00
N SER A 73 23.05 24.61 4.87
CA SER A 73 23.75 25.85 4.54
C SER A 73 22.79 26.86 3.92
N VAL A 74 22.53 27.95 4.61
CA VAL A 74 21.63 29.02 4.15
C VAL A 74 22.45 30.23 3.81
N VAL A 75 22.25 30.82 2.62
CA VAL A 75 22.85 32.09 2.22
C VAL A 75 21.90 33.21 2.64
N ARG A 76 22.37 34.09 3.51
CA ARG A 76 21.65 35.31 3.91
C ARG A 76 22.41 36.54 3.44
N LYS A 77 21.66 37.53 2.96
CA LYS A 77 22.19 38.82 2.58
C LYS A 77 22.28 39.72 3.84
N GLU A 78 23.47 39.98 4.33
CA GLU A 78 23.72 40.91 5.44
C GLU A 78 24.35 42.21 4.87
N GLY A 79 23.51 43.23 4.68
CA GLY A 79 23.88 44.44 3.98
C GLY A 79 24.21 44.16 2.50
N SER A 80 25.46 44.44 2.08
CA SER A 80 25.97 44.22 0.72
C SER A 80 26.70 42.88 0.54
N ARG A 81 26.77 42.03 1.58
CA ARG A 81 27.52 40.76 1.55
C ARG A 81 26.61 39.57 1.66
N GLU A 82 26.89 38.54 0.89
CA GLU A 82 26.28 37.22 1.05
C GLU A 82 27.06 36.41 2.09
N VAL A 83 26.41 36.02 3.18
CA VAL A 83 27.02 35.23 4.25
C VAL A 83 26.37 33.83 4.25
N ARG A 84 27.21 32.80 4.14
CA ARG A 84 26.79 31.42 4.33
C ARG A 84 26.78 31.08 5.82
N ARG A 85 25.62 30.66 6.32
CA ARG A 85 25.47 30.15 7.69
C ARG A 85 24.94 28.73 7.67
N SER A 86 25.48 27.86 8.52
CA SER A 86 24.95 26.54 8.80
C SER A 86 23.93 26.65 9.92
N ILE A 87 22.70 26.31 9.63
CA ILE A 87 21.55 26.43 10.55
C ILE A 87 20.94 25.06 10.77
N ASP A 88 20.67 24.73 12.06
CA ASP A 88 19.97 23.51 12.41
C ASP A 88 18.53 23.55 11.91
N HIS A 89 18.13 22.48 11.26
CA HIS A 89 16.78 22.23 10.81
C HIS A 89 16.29 20.93 11.44
N TYR A 90 15.02 20.85 11.66
CA TYR A 90 14.31 19.78 12.35
C TYR A 90 13.28 19.20 11.39
N ASP A 91 13.16 17.89 11.37
CA ASP A 91 12.27 17.16 10.49
C ASP A 91 10.80 17.21 10.96
N LEU A 92 9.93 16.53 10.23
CA LEU A 92 8.50 16.49 10.52
C LEU A 92 8.20 15.88 11.89
N ASP A 93 8.95 14.89 12.34
CA ASP A 93 8.72 14.24 13.64
C ASP A 93 8.96 15.22 14.79
N ALA A 94 10.06 15.98 14.73
CA ALA A 94 10.36 17.04 15.69
C ALA A 94 9.32 18.17 15.65
N ILE A 95 8.84 18.56 14.46
CA ILE A 95 7.81 19.59 14.29
C ILE A 95 6.50 19.13 14.94
N ILE A 96 6.09 17.89 14.73
CA ILE A 96 4.88 17.32 15.33
C ILE A 96 5.02 17.28 16.86
N ALA A 97 6.11 16.75 17.39
CA ALA A 97 6.34 16.65 18.83
C ALA A 97 6.30 18.02 19.52
N VAL A 98 6.93 19.05 18.91
CA VAL A 98 6.85 20.43 19.39
C VAL A 98 5.42 20.97 19.33
N GLY A 99 4.69 20.75 18.25
CA GLY A 99 3.30 21.21 18.06
C GLY A 99 2.32 20.66 19.12
N TYR A 100 2.59 19.47 19.65
CA TYR A 100 1.81 18.92 20.77
C TYR A 100 2.16 19.54 22.13
N ARG A 101 3.35 20.09 22.30
CA ARG A 101 3.83 20.67 23.57
C ARG A 101 3.60 22.18 23.68
N VAL A 102 3.62 22.90 22.56
CA VAL A 102 3.45 24.38 22.54
C VAL A 102 2.04 24.76 22.98
N ASN A 103 1.95 25.76 23.88
CA ASN A 103 0.68 26.32 24.32
C ASN A 103 0.37 27.62 23.59
N SER A 104 -0.23 27.52 22.40
CA SER A 104 -0.68 28.66 21.59
C SER A 104 -1.99 28.34 20.87
N LYS A 105 -2.66 29.36 20.34
CA LYS A 105 -3.87 29.18 19.53
C LYS A 105 -3.60 28.40 18.24
N LYS A 106 -2.50 28.72 17.54
CA LYS A 106 -2.08 28.02 16.33
C LYS A 106 -1.73 26.57 16.61
N ALA A 107 -0.99 26.28 17.69
CA ALA A 107 -0.70 24.90 18.10
C ALA A 107 -1.99 24.13 18.48
N THR A 108 -2.99 24.81 19.05
CA THR A 108 -4.30 24.19 19.31
C THR A 108 -5.01 23.82 17.99
N HIS A 109 -5.01 24.70 16.99
CA HIS A 109 -5.57 24.41 15.66
C HIS A 109 -4.84 23.23 14.98
N PHE A 110 -3.51 23.20 15.08
CA PHE A 110 -2.70 22.07 14.59
C PHE A 110 -3.13 20.74 15.22
N ARG A 111 -3.25 20.69 16.56
CA ARG A 111 -3.70 19.47 17.28
C ARG A 111 -5.12 19.05 16.90
N GLN A 112 -6.02 20.01 16.69
CA GLN A 112 -7.40 19.73 16.23
C GLN A 112 -7.40 19.11 14.83
N TRP A 113 -6.60 19.66 13.91
CA TRP A 113 -6.42 19.12 12.56
C TRP A 113 -5.82 17.71 12.61
N ALA A 114 -4.71 17.50 13.34
CA ALA A 114 -4.09 16.19 13.49
C ALA A 114 -5.06 15.15 14.08
N THR A 115 -5.83 15.53 15.10
CA THR A 115 -6.85 14.67 15.71
C THR A 115 -7.95 14.31 14.71
N LYS A 116 -8.41 15.27 13.89
CA LYS A 116 -9.42 15.04 12.84
C LYS A 116 -8.90 14.05 11.80
N THR A 117 -7.66 14.24 11.34
CA THR A 117 -6.99 13.36 10.37
C THR A 117 -6.85 11.94 10.90
N LEU A 118 -6.38 11.78 12.15
CA LEU A 118 -6.26 10.47 12.79
C LEU A 118 -7.61 9.78 12.98
N LYS A 119 -8.64 10.53 13.39
CA LYS A 119 -10.01 9.98 13.51
C LYS A 119 -10.52 9.50 12.16
N GLU A 120 -10.32 10.27 11.11
CA GLU A 120 -10.73 9.89 9.75
C GLU A 120 -10.02 8.61 9.30
N TYR A 121 -8.71 8.52 9.52
CA TYR A 121 -7.94 7.32 9.22
C TYR A 121 -8.44 6.09 10.00
N ILE A 122 -8.67 6.22 11.31
CA ILE A 122 -9.16 5.12 12.15
C ILE A 122 -10.55 4.65 11.72
N GLN A 123 -11.44 5.59 11.33
CA GLN A 123 -12.81 5.27 10.94
C GLN A 123 -12.91 4.69 9.52
N LYS A 124 -12.19 5.28 8.57
CA LYS A 124 -12.31 4.95 7.14
C LYS A 124 -11.20 4.01 6.64
N GLY A 125 -10.05 3.97 7.32
CA GLY A 125 -8.85 3.26 6.90
C GLY A 125 -7.98 4.03 5.89
N PHE A 126 -8.35 5.27 5.54
CA PHE A 126 -7.59 6.14 4.63
C PHE A 126 -7.87 7.61 4.91
N VAL A 127 -6.93 8.46 4.48
CA VAL A 127 -7.08 9.92 4.36
C VAL A 127 -6.49 10.33 3.01
N LEU A 128 -7.20 11.14 2.25
CA LEU A 128 -6.75 11.63 0.95
C LEU A 128 -6.74 13.16 0.93
N ASN A 129 -5.70 13.70 0.31
CA ASN A 129 -5.65 15.10 -0.08
C ASN A 129 -5.99 15.19 -1.58
N ASP A 130 -7.27 15.40 -1.88
CA ASP A 130 -7.81 15.42 -3.24
C ASP A 130 -7.13 16.45 -4.13
N GLU A 131 -6.81 17.65 -3.60
CA GLU A 131 -6.13 18.70 -4.36
C GLU A 131 -4.72 18.27 -4.76
N LEU A 132 -3.97 17.69 -3.82
CA LEU A 132 -2.64 17.17 -4.07
C LEU A 132 -2.68 16.03 -5.10
N MET A 133 -3.65 15.10 -4.97
CA MET A 133 -3.79 13.98 -5.89
C MET A 133 -4.16 14.41 -7.31
N LYS A 134 -4.97 15.47 -7.46
CA LYS A 134 -5.39 15.98 -8.78
C LYS A 134 -4.35 16.85 -9.46
N ASN A 135 -3.64 17.68 -8.72
CA ASN A 135 -2.87 18.79 -9.27
C ASN A 135 -1.44 18.87 -8.76
N GLY A 136 -1.06 18.05 -7.80
CA GLY A 136 0.16 18.25 -7.05
C GLY A 136 1.26 17.23 -7.36
N ARG A 137 2.49 17.76 -7.35
CA ARG A 137 3.71 16.97 -7.24
C ARG A 137 4.45 17.46 -6.02
N LEU A 138 4.22 16.84 -4.88
CA LEU A 138 5.03 17.14 -3.71
C LEU A 138 6.44 16.60 -3.94
N PHE A 139 7.44 17.46 -3.84
CA PHE A 139 8.87 17.10 -4.02
C PHE A 139 9.22 16.48 -5.37
N GLY A 140 8.44 16.77 -6.43
CA GLY A 140 8.66 16.23 -7.76
C GLY A 140 8.21 14.78 -7.94
N LYS A 141 7.69 14.12 -6.90
CA LYS A 141 7.14 12.76 -6.94
C LYS A 141 5.61 12.83 -7.06
N ASP A 142 5.08 12.11 -8.02
CA ASP A 142 3.65 11.94 -8.21
C ASP A 142 3.22 10.63 -7.55
N TYR A 143 2.40 10.74 -6.51
CA TYR A 143 1.87 9.60 -5.76
C TYR A 143 0.55 9.06 -6.33
N PHE A 144 0.02 9.68 -7.40
CA PHE A 144 -1.26 9.27 -7.96
C PHE A 144 -1.24 7.86 -8.52
N ASP A 145 -0.18 7.49 -9.23
CA ASP A 145 -0.03 6.13 -9.76
C ASP A 145 0.09 5.08 -8.64
N GLU A 146 0.79 5.41 -7.54
CA GLU A 146 0.88 4.54 -6.36
C GLU A 146 -0.50 4.31 -5.71
N LEU A 147 -1.27 5.38 -5.56
CA LEU A 147 -2.64 5.30 -5.06
C LEU A 147 -3.52 4.42 -5.96
N LEU A 148 -3.44 4.61 -7.29
CA LEU A 148 -4.19 3.81 -8.25
C LEU A 148 -3.85 2.32 -8.17
N GLU A 149 -2.57 1.96 -8.09
CA GLU A 149 -2.16 0.56 -7.94
C GLU A 149 -2.68 -0.04 -6.63
N ARG A 150 -2.63 0.71 -5.54
CA ARG A 150 -3.15 0.27 -4.23
C ARG A 150 -4.67 0.07 -4.25
N ILE A 151 -5.42 0.97 -4.89
CA ILE A 151 -6.87 0.82 -5.09
C ILE A 151 -7.16 -0.43 -5.93
N ARG A 152 -6.43 -0.65 -7.04
CA ARG A 152 -6.58 -1.84 -7.89
C ARG A 152 -6.30 -3.13 -7.10
N GLU A 153 -5.26 -3.14 -6.28
CA GLU A 153 -4.93 -4.28 -5.44
C GLU A 153 -6.06 -4.62 -4.44
N ILE A 154 -6.61 -3.59 -3.78
CA ILE A 154 -7.73 -3.76 -2.84
C ILE A 154 -8.97 -4.28 -3.56
N ARG A 155 -9.34 -3.71 -4.71
CA ARG A 155 -10.50 -4.13 -5.50
C ARG A 155 -10.33 -5.54 -6.07
N ALA A 156 -9.13 -5.88 -6.53
CA ALA A 156 -8.80 -7.18 -7.08
C ALA A 156 -8.46 -8.23 -6.01
N SER A 157 -8.56 -7.91 -4.70
CA SER A 157 -8.45 -8.93 -3.66
C SER A 157 -9.59 -9.94 -3.81
N GLU A 158 -9.29 -11.24 -3.68
CA GLU A 158 -10.27 -12.30 -3.96
C GLU A 158 -11.61 -12.05 -3.29
N ARG A 159 -11.62 -11.79 -1.99
CA ARG A 159 -12.86 -11.55 -1.25
C ARG A 159 -13.67 -10.37 -1.79
N ARG A 160 -13.04 -9.24 -2.10
CA ARG A 160 -13.73 -8.03 -2.59
C ARG A 160 -14.22 -8.21 -4.02
N ALA A 161 -13.40 -8.82 -4.88
CA ALA A 161 -13.78 -9.11 -6.25
C ALA A 161 -14.99 -10.06 -6.30
N TYR A 162 -14.96 -11.15 -5.51
CA TYR A 162 -16.10 -12.07 -5.42
C TYR A 162 -17.37 -11.41 -4.89
N GLN A 163 -17.28 -10.59 -3.85
CA GLN A 163 -18.43 -9.88 -3.31
C GLN A 163 -19.06 -8.96 -4.36
N LYS A 164 -18.24 -8.16 -5.04
CA LYS A 164 -18.74 -7.24 -6.07
C LYS A 164 -19.35 -7.94 -7.27
N ILE A 165 -18.73 -8.98 -7.76
CA ILE A 165 -19.28 -9.79 -8.85
C ILE A 165 -20.59 -10.45 -8.43
N ALA A 166 -20.67 -10.97 -7.19
CA ALA A 166 -21.89 -11.53 -6.65
C ALA A 166 -23.03 -10.51 -6.55
N ASP A 167 -22.74 -9.31 -6.03
CA ASP A 167 -23.69 -8.20 -5.93
C ASP A 167 -24.25 -7.81 -7.32
N VAL A 168 -23.38 -7.73 -8.35
CA VAL A 168 -23.79 -7.45 -9.72
C VAL A 168 -24.70 -8.54 -10.27
N PHE A 169 -24.36 -9.81 -10.08
CA PHE A 169 -25.18 -10.91 -10.57
C PHE A 169 -26.53 -11.02 -9.86
N GLU A 170 -26.57 -10.73 -8.55
CA GLU A 170 -27.83 -10.65 -7.81
C GLU A 170 -28.75 -9.55 -8.35
N GLN A 171 -28.17 -8.44 -8.82
CA GLN A 171 -28.92 -7.30 -9.36
C GLN A 171 -29.46 -7.53 -10.79
N CYS A 172 -28.68 -8.18 -11.66
CA CYS A 172 -29.00 -8.23 -13.07
C CYS A 172 -29.10 -9.63 -13.67
N SER A 173 -28.97 -10.72 -12.89
CA SER A 173 -29.11 -12.07 -13.42
C SER A 173 -30.39 -12.74 -12.91
N TYR A 174 -31.26 -13.08 -13.87
CA TYR A 174 -32.58 -13.67 -13.54
C TYR A 174 -32.51 -15.13 -13.11
N ASP A 175 -31.42 -15.84 -13.34
CA ASP A 175 -31.16 -17.24 -12.96
C ASP A 175 -30.07 -17.39 -11.90
N TYR A 176 -29.70 -16.27 -11.23
CA TYR A 176 -28.68 -16.30 -10.19
C TYR A 176 -29.17 -17.00 -8.92
N ASP A 177 -28.45 -18.04 -8.50
CA ASP A 177 -28.58 -18.68 -7.19
C ASP A 177 -27.17 -18.87 -6.61
N LYS A 178 -26.89 -18.16 -5.52
CA LYS A 178 -25.59 -18.20 -4.81
C LYS A 178 -25.17 -19.59 -4.34
N ASN A 179 -26.12 -20.49 -4.13
CA ASN A 179 -25.87 -21.85 -3.64
C ASN A 179 -25.74 -22.89 -4.76
N SER A 180 -26.10 -22.52 -5.99
CA SER A 180 -26.08 -23.44 -7.12
C SER A 180 -24.64 -23.83 -7.48
N GLU A 181 -24.47 -25.04 -7.99
CA GLU A 181 -23.19 -25.51 -8.53
C GLU A 181 -22.78 -24.69 -9.77
N THR A 182 -23.77 -24.24 -10.54
CA THR A 182 -23.54 -23.38 -11.72
C THR A 182 -22.87 -22.08 -11.35
N THR A 183 -23.35 -21.41 -10.31
CA THR A 183 -22.74 -20.15 -9.83
C THR A 183 -21.31 -20.36 -9.29
N LYS A 184 -21.09 -21.42 -8.52
CA LYS A 184 -19.74 -21.75 -8.03
C LYS A 184 -18.78 -22.08 -9.18
N ALA A 185 -19.25 -22.86 -10.16
CA ALA A 185 -18.45 -23.18 -11.34
C ALA A 185 -18.14 -21.93 -12.18
N PHE A 186 -19.07 -21.00 -12.27
CA PHE A 186 -18.89 -19.73 -12.97
C PHE A 186 -17.74 -18.91 -12.37
N TYR A 187 -17.71 -18.74 -11.05
CA TYR A 187 -16.62 -18.00 -10.41
C TYR A 187 -15.24 -18.62 -10.68
N ALA A 188 -15.13 -19.93 -10.56
CA ALA A 188 -13.89 -20.64 -10.86
C ALA A 188 -13.50 -20.48 -12.34
N PHE A 189 -14.49 -20.44 -13.23
CA PHE A 189 -14.27 -20.29 -14.66
C PHE A 189 -13.79 -18.86 -15.01
N VAL A 190 -14.43 -17.83 -14.49
CA VAL A 190 -14.01 -16.43 -14.69
C VAL A 190 -12.60 -16.23 -14.15
N GLN A 191 -12.32 -16.71 -12.94
CA GLN A 191 -10.97 -16.64 -12.36
C GLN A 191 -9.92 -17.31 -13.25
N ASN A 192 -10.19 -18.51 -13.75
CA ASN A 192 -9.28 -19.20 -14.65
C ASN A 192 -9.06 -18.44 -15.96
N LYS A 193 -10.12 -17.86 -16.55
CA LYS A 193 -10.00 -17.06 -17.76
C LYS A 193 -9.16 -15.81 -17.55
N LEU A 194 -9.31 -15.12 -16.42
CA LEU A 194 -8.51 -13.94 -16.07
C LEU A 194 -7.03 -14.31 -15.83
N HIS A 195 -6.74 -15.41 -15.14
CA HIS A 195 -5.37 -15.90 -15.00
C HIS A 195 -4.77 -16.25 -16.36
N PHE A 196 -5.50 -16.99 -17.18
CA PHE A 196 -5.05 -17.39 -18.51
C PHE A 196 -4.80 -16.18 -19.43
N ALA A 197 -5.66 -15.18 -19.37
CA ALA A 197 -5.52 -13.94 -20.14
C ALA A 197 -4.21 -13.18 -19.83
N VAL A 198 -3.65 -13.35 -18.63
CA VAL A 198 -2.42 -12.70 -18.18
C VAL A 198 -1.20 -13.58 -18.40
N THR A 199 -1.29 -14.86 -18.08
CA THR A 199 -0.14 -15.78 -17.98
C THR A 199 -0.09 -16.83 -19.08
N GLY A 200 -1.19 -17.05 -19.80
CA GLY A 200 -1.36 -18.17 -20.73
C GLY A 200 -1.61 -19.51 -20.02
N LYS A 201 -1.91 -19.50 -18.72
CA LYS A 201 -2.12 -20.68 -17.87
C LYS A 201 -3.29 -20.53 -16.95
N THR A 202 -3.99 -21.60 -16.66
CA THR A 202 -5.02 -21.65 -15.62
C THR A 202 -4.39 -21.58 -14.23
N ALA A 203 -5.20 -21.34 -13.20
CA ALA A 203 -4.73 -21.35 -11.81
C ALA A 203 -4.04 -22.65 -11.42
N ALA A 204 -4.63 -23.81 -11.80
CA ALA A 204 -4.06 -25.12 -11.52
C ALA A 204 -2.73 -25.37 -12.25
N GLU A 205 -2.61 -24.93 -13.50
CA GLU A 205 -1.38 -25.03 -14.28
C GLU A 205 -0.28 -24.16 -13.69
N LEU A 206 -0.58 -22.92 -13.28
CA LEU A 206 0.38 -22.01 -12.62
C LEU A 206 0.95 -22.61 -11.35
N ILE A 207 0.07 -23.06 -10.45
CA ILE A 207 0.45 -23.69 -9.19
C ILE A 207 1.33 -24.92 -9.46
N SER A 208 0.88 -25.80 -10.38
CA SER A 208 1.60 -27.05 -10.69
C SER A 208 2.96 -26.82 -11.30
N GLU A 209 3.16 -25.76 -12.08
CA GLU A 209 4.41 -25.49 -12.77
C GLU A 209 5.40 -24.73 -11.89
N ARG A 210 4.93 -23.75 -11.12
CA ARG A 210 5.78 -22.83 -10.36
C ARG A 210 6.15 -23.33 -8.97
N ALA A 211 5.36 -24.24 -8.39
CA ALA A 211 5.72 -24.86 -7.13
C ALA A 211 6.97 -25.75 -7.28
N THR A 212 8.04 -25.42 -6.57
CA THR A 212 9.32 -26.14 -6.62
C THR A 212 10.03 -26.13 -5.29
N LEU A 213 10.80 -27.19 -5.00
CA LEU A 213 11.68 -27.29 -3.83
C LEU A 213 12.99 -26.52 -4.00
N ASP A 214 13.33 -26.13 -5.23
CA ASP A 214 14.59 -25.43 -5.54
C ASP A 214 14.55 -23.97 -5.12
N SER A 215 13.35 -23.44 -4.84
CA SER A 215 13.19 -22.07 -4.37
C SER A 215 13.04 -22.02 -2.84
N PRO A 216 13.68 -21.04 -2.17
CA PRO A 216 13.53 -20.83 -0.72
C PRO A 216 12.10 -20.48 -0.30
N THR A 217 11.26 -20.06 -1.23
CA THR A 217 9.85 -19.74 -1.02
C THR A 217 8.91 -20.72 -1.70
N MET A 218 9.38 -21.90 -2.07
CA MET A 218 8.62 -22.90 -2.82
C MET A 218 8.06 -22.36 -4.17
N GLY A 219 8.65 -21.29 -4.71
CA GLY A 219 8.21 -20.59 -5.91
C GLY A 219 7.14 -19.53 -5.69
N LEU A 220 6.71 -19.30 -4.45
CA LEU A 220 5.79 -18.22 -4.12
C LEU A 220 6.52 -16.86 -4.16
N THR A 221 5.83 -15.86 -4.64
CA THR A 221 6.27 -14.45 -4.63
C THR A 221 5.62 -13.68 -3.48
N ASN A 222 4.50 -14.18 -2.96
CA ASN A 222 3.79 -13.62 -1.82
C ASN A 222 3.05 -14.73 -1.03
N TRP A 223 2.79 -14.51 0.27
CA TRP A 223 2.00 -15.38 1.16
C TRP A 223 1.53 -14.58 2.37
N LYS A 224 0.62 -15.12 3.18
CA LYS A 224 -0.03 -14.41 4.28
C LYS A 224 0.96 -13.81 5.30
N GLY A 225 2.08 -14.49 5.54
CA GLY A 225 3.12 -14.06 6.49
C GLY A 225 4.36 -13.45 5.83
N ALA A 226 4.33 -13.10 4.54
CA ALA A 226 5.49 -12.57 3.82
C ALA A 226 5.95 -11.22 4.41
N PRO A 227 7.27 -10.91 4.33
CA PRO A 227 8.34 -11.77 3.80
C PRO A 227 8.89 -12.79 4.80
N ASP A 228 8.77 -12.56 6.11
CA ASP A 228 9.51 -13.26 7.16
C ASP A 228 8.73 -14.43 7.79
N GLY A 229 7.42 -14.46 7.63
CA GLY A 229 6.55 -15.49 8.20
C GLY A 229 6.57 -16.81 7.44
N LYS A 230 6.17 -17.90 8.11
CA LYS A 230 6.08 -19.23 7.48
C LYS A 230 5.08 -19.26 6.33
N ILE A 231 5.44 -19.98 5.28
CA ILE A 231 4.53 -20.36 4.20
C ILE A 231 3.63 -21.47 4.73
N LEU A 232 2.32 -21.28 4.63
CA LEU A 232 1.31 -22.27 5.03
C LEU A 232 0.84 -23.07 3.81
N LYS A 233 0.31 -24.28 4.06
CA LYS A 233 -0.26 -25.11 2.99
C LYS A 233 -1.38 -24.40 2.22
N SER A 234 -2.19 -23.58 2.90
CA SER A 234 -3.22 -22.75 2.28
C SER A 234 -2.64 -21.74 1.28
N ASP A 235 -1.46 -21.18 1.58
CA ASP A 235 -0.84 -20.19 0.70
C ASP A 235 -0.38 -20.80 -0.63
N THR A 236 0.03 -22.07 -0.61
CA THR A 236 0.51 -22.80 -1.79
C THR A 236 -0.61 -23.18 -2.77
N LEU A 237 -1.86 -23.06 -2.38
CA LEU A 237 -3.03 -23.36 -3.20
C LEU A 237 -3.62 -22.12 -3.89
N VAL A 238 -3.05 -20.94 -3.64
CA VAL A 238 -3.49 -19.67 -4.22
C VAL A 238 -2.60 -19.32 -5.40
N ALA A 239 -3.12 -19.44 -6.63
CA ALA A 239 -2.37 -19.20 -7.86
C ALA A 239 -1.76 -17.77 -7.93
N LYS A 240 -2.47 -16.78 -7.36
CA LYS A 240 -2.02 -15.38 -7.28
C LYS A 240 -0.67 -15.25 -6.55
N ASN A 241 -0.39 -16.12 -5.59
CA ASN A 241 0.85 -16.12 -4.81
C ASN A 241 2.09 -16.52 -5.62
N TYR A 242 1.91 -17.07 -6.81
CA TYR A 242 2.99 -17.47 -7.72
C TYR A 242 3.22 -16.47 -8.87
N LEU A 243 2.45 -15.38 -8.91
CA LEU A 243 2.58 -14.36 -9.96
C LEU A 243 3.76 -13.42 -9.65
N ASN A 244 4.54 -13.10 -10.67
CA ASN A 244 5.50 -12.02 -10.53
C ASN A 244 4.78 -10.66 -10.50
N GLU A 245 5.50 -9.61 -10.11
CA GLU A 245 4.97 -8.26 -9.93
C GLU A 245 4.23 -7.73 -11.18
N LYS A 246 4.78 -7.95 -12.37
CA LYS A 246 4.16 -7.52 -13.64
C LYS A 246 2.89 -8.29 -13.94
N GLU A 247 2.87 -9.60 -13.69
CA GLU A 247 1.68 -10.43 -13.88
C GLU A 247 0.60 -10.05 -12.87
N LEU A 248 0.98 -9.82 -11.62
CA LEU A 248 0.08 -9.40 -10.56
C LEU A 248 -0.58 -8.05 -10.86
N SER A 249 0.20 -7.03 -11.24
CA SER A 249 -0.32 -5.71 -11.63
C SER A 249 -1.27 -5.82 -12.82
N ARG A 250 -0.93 -6.63 -13.84
CA ARG A 250 -1.80 -6.88 -14.99
C ARG A 250 -3.10 -7.57 -14.61
N LEU A 251 -3.04 -8.58 -13.74
CA LEU A 251 -4.22 -9.29 -13.25
C LEU A 251 -5.13 -8.35 -12.46
N ASN A 252 -4.58 -7.59 -11.52
CA ASN A 252 -5.33 -6.64 -10.72
C ASN A 252 -6.04 -5.60 -11.60
N ARG A 253 -5.35 -5.10 -12.62
CA ARG A 253 -5.94 -4.16 -13.59
C ARG A 253 -7.07 -4.79 -14.38
N LEU A 254 -6.88 -6.01 -14.88
CA LEU A 254 -7.88 -6.72 -15.67
C LEU A 254 -9.13 -7.06 -14.83
N VAL A 255 -8.94 -7.50 -13.58
CA VAL A 255 -10.03 -7.76 -12.63
C VAL A 255 -10.82 -6.49 -12.34
N THR A 256 -10.12 -5.37 -12.08
CA THR A 256 -10.78 -4.09 -11.81
C THR A 256 -11.61 -3.62 -13.01
N MET A 257 -11.06 -3.70 -14.22
CA MET A 257 -11.77 -3.34 -15.45
C MET A 257 -13.00 -4.24 -15.68
N PHE A 258 -12.90 -5.54 -15.36
CA PHE A 258 -14.04 -6.46 -15.48
C PHE A 258 -15.14 -6.12 -14.49
N ILE A 259 -14.78 -5.78 -13.24
CA ILE A 259 -15.74 -5.36 -12.22
C ILE A 259 -16.45 -4.06 -12.66
N ASP A 260 -15.69 -3.04 -13.13
CA ASP A 260 -16.25 -1.78 -13.62
C ASP A 260 -17.20 -2.02 -14.80
N TYR A 261 -16.83 -2.91 -15.72
CA TYR A 261 -17.67 -3.31 -16.84
C TYR A 261 -18.97 -3.98 -16.38
N ALA A 262 -18.87 -4.90 -15.43
CA ALA A 262 -20.03 -5.61 -14.91
C ALA A 262 -20.96 -4.68 -14.10
N GLU A 263 -20.41 -3.76 -13.30
CA GLU A 263 -21.18 -2.72 -12.61
C GLU A 263 -21.96 -1.84 -13.60
N LEU A 264 -21.33 -1.43 -14.72
CA LEU A 264 -21.99 -0.64 -15.76
C LEU A 264 -23.16 -1.41 -16.42
N MET A 265 -22.99 -2.72 -16.70
CA MET A 265 -24.08 -3.55 -17.23
C MET A 265 -25.25 -3.63 -16.25
N ALA A 266 -24.98 -3.69 -14.93
CA ALA A 266 -26.02 -3.69 -13.90
C ALA A 266 -26.74 -2.34 -13.79
N GLU A 267 -25.99 -1.22 -13.86
CA GLU A 267 -26.56 0.14 -13.85
C GLU A 267 -27.45 0.39 -15.09
N ASP A 268 -27.10 -0.19 -16.22
CA ASP A 268 -27.91 -0.13 -17.47
C ASP A 268 -29.10 -1.11 -17.44
N GLU A 269 -29.37 -1.77 -16.32
CA GLU A 269 -30.47 -2.75 -16.14
C GLU A 269 -30.47 -3.87 -17.18
N GLN A 270 -29.29 -4.29 -17.67
CA GLN A 270 -29.14 -5.37 -18.63
C GLN A 270 -29.42 -6.71 -17.96
N LEU A 271 -30.61 -7.25 -18.18
CA LEU A 271 -30.95 -8.59 -17.69
C LEU A 271 -30.21 -9.67 -18.48
N MET A 272 -29.41 -10.46 -17.79
CA MET A 272 -28.60 -11.53 -18.37
C MET A 272 -28.78 -12.84 -17.60
N SER A 273 -28.55 -13.97 -18.28
CA SER A 273 -28.36 -15.25 -17.60
C SER A 273 -26.91 -15.42 -17.14
N MET A 274 -26.67 -16.40 -16.27
CA MET A 274 -25.30 -16.79 -15.93
C MET A 274 -24.50 -17.28 -17.14
N GLN A 275 -25.18 -17.83 -18.16
CA GLN A 275 -24.54 -18.21 -19.42
C GLN A 275 -24.11 -16.98 -20.25
N ASP A 276 -24.96 -15.95 -20.31
CA ASP A 276 -24.63 -14.71 -21.02
C ASP A 276 -23.39 -14.05 -20.39
N TRP A 277 -23.22 -14.12 -19.07
CA TRP A 277 -22.03 -13.63 -18.39
C TRP A 277 -20.74 -14.38 -18.75
N LEU A 278 -20.82 -15.66 -19.08
CA LEU A 278 -19.67 -16.41 -19.61
C LEU A 278 -19.25 -15.85 -20.98
N GLU A 279 -20.22 -15.61 -21.85
CA GLU A 279 -20.00 -15.05 -23.19
C GLU A 279 -19.49 -13.60 -23.11
N GLU A 280 -20.06 -12.80 -22.20
CA GLU A 280 -19.59 -11.43 -21.96
C GLU A 280 -18.17 -11.41 -21.41
N THR A 281 -17.78 -12.36 -20.56
CA THR A 281 -16.40 -12.50 -20.11
C THR A 281 -15.45 -12.73 -21.29
N ASP A 282 -15.82 -13.58 -22.23
CA ASP A 282 -15.02 -13.85 -23.42
C ASP A 282 -14.94 -12.64 -24.36
N ARG A 283 -16.07 -11.95 -24.53
CA ARG A 283 -16.14 -10.70 -25.31
C ARG A 283 -15.27 -9.61 -24.67
N PHE A 284 -15.37 -9.44 -23.35
CA PHE A 284 -14.53 -8.50 -22.59
C PHE A 284 -13.04 -8.79 -22.80
N LEU A 285 -12.62 -10.05 -22.66
CA LEU A 285 -11.21 -10.43 -22.86
C LEU A 285 -10.75 -10.20 -24.30
N THR A 286 -11.56 -10.57 -25.28
CA THR A 286 -11.27 -10.38 -26.70
C THR A 286 -11.14 -8.91 -27.07
N ASN A 287 -12.05 -8.06 -26.59
CA ASN A 287 -12.02 -6.61 -26.81
C ASN A 287 -10.76 -5.97 -26.20
N ASN A 288 -10.27 -6.52 -25.10
CA ASN A 288 -9.02 -6.14 -24.46
C ASN A 288 -7.77 -6.81 -25.07
N ARG A 289 -7.91 -7.47 -26.24
CA ARG A 289 -6.84 -8.17 -26.97
C ARG A 289 -6.13 -9.22 -26.11
N ARG A 290 -6.88 -9.92 -25.28
CA ARG A 290 -6.40 -11.01 -24.45
C ARG A 290 -6.77 -12.35 -25.05
N LYS A 291 -5.92 -13.35 -24.78
CA LYS A 291 -6.25 -14.73 -25.15
C LYS A 291 -7.38 -15.24 -24.25
N VAL A 292 -8.35 -15.89 -24.86
CA VAL A 292 -9.47 -16.53 -24.14
C VAL A 292 -9.13 -18.00 -23.93
N LEU A 293 -9.39 -18.49 -22.71
CA LEU A 293 -9.24 -19.90 -22.39
C LEU A 293 -10.36 -20.70 -23.06
N GLU A 294 -9.97 -21.64 -23.90
CA GLU A 294 -10.88 -22.64 -24.46
C GLU A 294 -10.87 -23.89 -23.57
N GLY A 295 -12.03 -24.24 -23.02
CA GLY A 295 -12.17 -25.40 -22.14
C GLY A 295 -11.72 -25.14 -20.68
N LYS A 296 -11.23 -26.20 -20.01
CA LYS A 296 -10.93 -26.19 -18.55
C LYS A 296 -9.43 -26.15 -18.23
N GLY A 297 -8.55 -26.06 -19.24
CA GLY A 297 -7.11 -26.23 -19.10
C GLY A 297 -6.67 -27.69 -19.06
N ASN A 298 -5.36 -27.92 -18.99
CA ASN A 298 -4.75 -29.26 -19.12
C ASN A 298 -4.54 -29.95 -17.77
N ILE A 299 -4.60 -29.22 -16.67
CA ILE A 299 -4.37 -29.73 -15.30
C ILE A 299 -5.62 -29.44 -14.46
N SER A 300 -6.18 -30.49 -13.86
CA SER A 300 -7.29 -30.33 -12.92
C SER A 300 -6.82 -29.73 -11.59
N HIS A 301 -7.73 -29.07 -10.89
CA HIS A 301 -7.46 -28.53 -9.55
C HIS A 301 -6.93 -29.64 -8.60
N ASP A 302 -7.56 -30.78 -8.57
CA ASP A 302 -7.18 -31.89 -7.69
C ASP A 302 -5.79 -32.42 -8.00
N ALA A 303 -5.41 -32.49 -9.29
CA ALA A 303 -4.07 -32.90 -9.70
C ALA A 303 -3.02 -31.88 -9.24
N ALA A 304 -3.30 -30.58 -9.35
CA ALA A 304 -2.43 -29.53 -8.84
C ALA A 304 -2.29 -29.57 -7.31
N VAL A 305 -3.41 -29.70 -6.59
CA VAL A 305 -3.42 -29.82 -5.11
C VAL A 305 -2.62 -31.01 -4.63
N LYS A 306 -2.77 -32.17 -5.28
CA LYS A 306 -2.01 -33.39 -4.95
C LYS A 306 -0.51 -33.20 -5.18
N LYS A 307 -0.11 -32.67 -6.33
CA LYS A 307 1.30 -32.39 -6.65
C LYS A 307 1.93 -31.43 -5.65
N VAL A 308 1.28 -30.29 -5.41
CA VAL A 308 1.78 -29.24 -4.53
C VAL A 308 1.80 -29.72 -3.07
N GLY A 309 0.79 -30.51 -2.66
CA GLY A 309 0.78 -31.10 -1.33
C GLY A 309 2.02 -31.95 -1.05
N THR A 310 2.46 -32.77 -2.02
CA THR A 310 3.70 -33.58 -1.89
C THR A 310 4.93 -32.66 -1.76
N ILE A 311 5.05 -31.64 -2.61
CA ILE A 311 6.15 -30.68 -2.56
C ILE A 311 6.16 -29.94 -1.22
N TYR A 312 4.97 -29.53 -0.73
CA TYR A 312 4.85 -28.79 0.53
C TYR A 312 5.28 -29.63 1.76
N GLU A 313 4.96 -30.91 1.81
CA GLU A 313 5.37 -31.76 2.95
C GLU A 313 6.91 -31.89 3.05
N GLU A 314 7.61 -31.89 1.94
CA GLU A 314 9.09 -31.86 1.93
C GLU A 314 9.63 -30.44 2.25
N PHE A 315 9.04 -29.43 1.65
CA PHE A 315 9.40 -28.03 1.90
C PHE A 315 9.22 -27.65 3.37
N ARG A 316 8.09 -28.07 3.98
CA ARG A 316 7.79 -27.81 5.37
C ARG A 316 8.87 -28.32 6.31
N LYS A 317 9.43 -29.50 6.07
CA LYS A 317 10.50 -30.06 6.90
C LYS A 317 11.73 -29.15 6.90
N LYS A 318 12.10 -28.60 5.74
CA LYS A 318 13.21 -27.65 5.61
C LYS A 318 12.86 -26.33 6.30
N GLN A 319 11.69 -25.78 6.00
CA GLN A 319 11.22 -24.53 6.61
C GLN A 319 11.16 -24.61 8.13
N ASP A 320 10.67 -25.73 8.70
CA ASP A 320 10.56 -25.90 10.16
C ASP A 320 11.94 -26.03 10.82
N ALA A 321 12.95 -26.57 10.12
CA ALA A 321 14.32 -26.63 10.61
C ALA A 321 15.04 -25.26 10.57
N ASP A 322 14.77 -24.45 9.57
CA ASP A 322 15.44 -23.16 9.35
C ASP A 322 14.72 -21.97 9.97
N TYR A 323 13.45 -22.14 10.34
CA TYR A 323 12.63 -21.05 10.82
C TYR A 323 12.99 -20.67 12.26
N ILE A 324 13.45 -19.43 12.40
CA ILE A 324 13.64 -18.77 13.70
C ILE A 324 12.43 -17.86 13.96
N SER A 325 11.66 -18.14 14.99
CA SER A 325 10.50 -17.31 15.34
C SER A 325 10.93 -15.89 15.73
N GLU A 326 10.02 -14.94 15.60
CA GLU A 326 10.27 -13.56 16.07
C GLU A 326 10.61 -13.53 17.56
N PHE A 327 9.97 -14.38 18.34
CA PHE A 327 10.29 -14.57 19.76
C PHE A 327 11.73 -15.06 19.98
N ASP A 328 12.19 -16.06 19.21
CA ASP A 328 13.57 -16.56 19.32
C ASP A 328 14.59 -15.49 18.89
N ARG A 329 14.27 -14.67 17.86
CA ARG A 329 15.10 -13.54 17.44
C ARG A 329 15.22 -12.49 18.57
N GLN A 330 14.11 -12.15 19.23
CA GLN A 330 14.10 -11.20 20.34
C GLN A 330 14.90 -11.73 21.54
N ILE A 331 14.75 -13.02 21.89
CA ILE A 331 15.55 -13.65 22.94
C ILE A 331 17.03 -13.65 22.56
N ALA A 332 17.37 -13.99 21.31
CA ALA A 332 18.76 -14.00 20.86
C ALA A 332 19.38 -12.59 20.89
N ALA A 333 18.63 -11.54 20.54
CA ALA A 333 19.07 -10.16 20.66
C ALA A 333 19.26 -9.75 22.13
N TYR A 334 18.31 -10.09 22.99
CA TYR A 334 18.42 -9.84 24.43
C TYR A 334 19.63 -10.52 25.07
N LEU A 335 19.90 -11.78 24.70
CA LEU A 335 21.05 -12.53 25.19
C LEU A 335 22.40 -12.01 24.67
N LYS A 336 22.41 -11.34 23.51
CA LYS A 336 23.61 -10.69 22.95
C LYS A 336 23.87 -9.30 23.51
N GLY A 337 22.95 -8.75 24.31
CA GLY A 337 23.08 -7.42 24.89
C GLY A 337 22.74 -6.27 23.95
N ASP A 338 22.18 -6.56 22.80
CA ASP A 338 21.63 -5.56 21.91
C ASP A 338 20.34 -4.99 22.54
N LYS A 339 20.37 -3.72 22.92
CA LYS A 339 19.17 -3.04 23.43
C LYS A 339 18.12 -2.98 22.32
N LEU A 340 16.91 -3.40 22.66
CA LEU A 340 15.70 -3.17 21.86
C LEU A 340 15.45 -1.69 21.62
#